data_6bdee3a3f1eb7f7a17a010f0d9202540
#
_entry.id   6bdee3a3f1eb7f7a17a010f0d9202540
#
_cell.length_a   1.000
_cell.length_b   1.000
_cell.length_c   1.000
_cell.angle_alpha   90.00
_cell.angle_beta   90.00
_cell.angle_gamma   90.00
#
_symmetry.space_group_name_H-M   'P 1'
#
loop_
_entity.id
_entity.type
_entity.pdbx_description
1 polymer ?
#
loop_
_entity_poly.entity_id
_entity_poly.type
_entity_poly.pdbx_seq_one_letter_code
_entity_poly.pdbx_strand_id
1 'polypeptide(L)'
;MAQGVDVDQRLMARAIELARSGMGAVAPNPLVGAVLARDGQILSEGYHAMYGGAHAERAALDRARKNGVDTRGATLYVTLEPCNHQGKTPPCTEAILEAKLARVVVAGLDPNPQMSGQSVALLRQAGIDVEVGLLREEAESMNRRYITYRTRRRPYVVLKWAQTLDGYIDAERAPGGLPVWITNQHALTLVHKWRSEEGALMVGTNTVVRDNPYLNIRYWHGTDPLRVVLDRTLRIPPECHVFDGSIPTMVFAGNNQSASKKANQIAGIKGLDLQLVDFMKGIENVVLEKLYEKQITSVMVEGGGLLLSNFLKRDLWDETRVFIGNRIFRGGVPAPPMPVCSSRFEPVGDAQLHTFINPSPLSL
;
A
#
# COMPACT_ATOMS: atom_id res chain seq x y z
N MET A 1 -22.53 25.82 18.53
CA MET A 1 -21.87 24.45 18.52
C MET A 1 -21.90 23.81 17.14
N ALA A 2 -22.97 23.84 16.34
CA ALA A 2 -23.01 23.21 15.01
C ALA A 2 -22.02 23.79 13.97
N GLN A 3 -21.74 25.09 13.97
CA GLN A 3 -20.82 25.74 13.04
C GLN A 3 -19.33 25.34 13.30
N GLY A 4 -18.95 25.09 14.54
CA GLY A 4 -17.58 24.67 14.88
C GLY A 4 -17.25 23.27 14.43
N VAL A 5 -18.19 22.34 14.48
CA VAL A 5 -18.01 20.94 14.03
C VAL A 5 -17.79 20.89 12.51
N ASP A 6 -18.50 21.69 11.74
CA ASP A 6 -18.34 21.76 10.28
C ASP A 6 -16.95 22.28 9.88
N VAL A 7 -16.44 23.29 10.58
CA VAL A 7 -15.10 23.86 10.33
C VAL A 7 -14.01 22.84 10.66
N ASP A 8 -14.09 22.14 11.80
CA ASP A 8 -13.11 21.14 12.21
C ASP A 8 -13.10 19.95 11.23
N GLN A 9 -14.27 19.47 10.82
CA GLN A 9 -14.39 18.41 9.82
C GLN A 9 -13.75 18.80 8.48
N ARG A 10 -14.00 20.02 8.00
CA ARG A 10 -13.41 20.53 6.76
C ARG A 10 -11.87 20.59 6.84
N LEU A 11 -11.32 21.07 7.96
CA LEU A 11 -9.87 21.19 8.15
C LEU A 11 -9.20 19.82 8.30
N MET A 12 -9.83 18.88 9.00
CA MET A 12 -9.34 17.50 9.08
C MET A 12 -9.45 16.77 7.72
N ALA A 13 -10.54 16.96 6.98
CA ALA A 13 -10.66 16.43 5.62
C ALA A 13 -9.54 16.95 4.71
N ARG A 14 -9.17 18.23 4.85
CA ARG A 14 -8.03 18.81 4.14
C ARG A 14 -6.70 18.17 4.56
N ALA A 15 -6.50 17.90 5.85
CA ALA A 15 -5.31 17.18 6.32
C ALA A 15 -5.24 15.76 5.72
N ILE A 16 -6.36 15.05 5.63
CA ILE A 16 -6.44 13.72 4.98
C ILE A 16 -6.13 13.81 3.47
N GLU A 17 -6.62 14.83 2.78
CA GLU A 17 -6.30 15.07 1.37
C GLU A 17 -4.79 15.27 1.17
N LEU A 18 -4.17 16.14 1.98
CA LEU A 18 -2.73 16.39 1.95
C LEU A 18 -1.91 15.13 2.20
N ALA A 19 -2.31 14.31 3.17
CA ALA A 19 -1.63 13.05 3.49
C ALA A 19 -1.52 12.11 2.29
N ARG A 20 -2.55 12.05 1.44
CA ARG A 20 -2.56 11.22 0.21
C ARG A 20 -1.47 11.61 -0.79
N SER A 21 -0.95 12.84 -0.74
CA SER A 21 0.15 13.27 -1.60
C SER A 21 1.48 12.55 -1.32
N GLY A 22 1.62 11.89 -0.15
CA GLY A 22 2.75 11.05 0.20
C GLY A 22 2.64 9.59 -0.28
N MET A 23 1.53 9.20 -0.94
CA MET A 23 1.30 7.83 -1.38
C MET A 23 2.42 7.33 -2.30
N GLY A 24 2.92 6.12 -2.02
CA GLY A 24 4.02 5.50 -2.77
C GLY A 24 5.44 6.00 -2.39
N ALA A 25 5.57 7.07 -1.57
CA ALA A 25 6.88 7.65 -1.25
C ALA A 25 7.29 7.54 0.23
N VAL A 26 6.33 7.31 1.13
CA VAL A 26 6.59 7.38 2.58
C VAL A 26 6.82 6.02 3.24
N ALA A 27 6.47 4.91 2.59
CA ALA A 27 6.63 3.58 3.18
C ALA A 27 8.06 3.33 3.67
N PRO A 28 8.26 2.69 4.83
CA PRO A 28 7.28 2.04 5.71
C PRO A 28 6.54 2.97 6.69
N ASN A 29 6.72 4.28 6.60
CA ASN A 29 6.04 5.27 7.44
C ASN A 29 4.55 5.41 7.02
N PRO A 30 3.68 5.92 7.93
CA PRO A 30 2.30 6.23 7.60
C PRO A 30 2.17 7.46 6.70
N LEU A 31 1.03 7.55 6.04
CA LEU A 31 0.55 8.76 5.39
C LEU A 31 0.07 9.73 6.46
N VAL A 32 0.70 10.89 6.58
CA VAL A 32 0.30 11.91 7.54
C VAL A 32 0.18 13.26 6.86
N GLY A 33 -0.90 13.96 7.15
CA GLY A 33 -1.13 15.35 6.77
C GLY A 33 -1.44 16.20 7.98
N ALA A 34 -1.08 17.46 7.91
CA ALA A 34 -1.27 18.43 8.98
C ALA A 34 -1.74 19.77 8.42
N VAL A 35 -2.72 20.36 9.08
CA VAL A 35 -3.23 21.72 8.80
C VAL A 35 -3.16 22.55 10.06
N LEU A 36 -2.45 23.67 10.01
CA LEU A 36 -2.43 24.67 11.06
C LEU A 36 -3.46 25.74 10.74
N ALA A 37 -4.36 26.04 11.67
CA ALA A 37 -5.43 27.00 11.45
C ALA A 37 -5.69 27.87 12.68
N ARG A 38 -6.30 29.05 12.48
CA ARG A 38 -6.83 29.95 13.53
C ARG A 38 -8.15 30.51 13.04
N ASP A 39 -9.16 30.49 13.89
CA ASP A 39 -10.51 30.98 13.59
C ASP A 39 -11.09 30.44 12.27
N GLY A 40 -10.83 29.15 12.00
CA GLY A 40 -11.27 28.45 10.79
C GLY A 40 -10.49 28.79 9.52
N GLN A 41 -9.49 29.67 9.59
CA GLN A 41 -8.62 30.01 8.45
C GLN A 41 -7.32 29.22 8.49
N ILE A 42 -6.92 28.67 7.35
CA ILE A 42 -5.68 27.92 7.21
C ILE A 42 -4.50 28.89 7.23
N LEU A 43 -3.58 28.68 8.16
CA LEU A 43 -2.34 29.43 8.29
C LEU A 43 -1.18 28.73 7.55
N SER A 44 -1.12 27.42 7.62
CA SER A 44 -0.09 26.61 6.97
C SER A 44 -0.54 25.17 6.84
N GLU A 45 0.08 24.44 5.92
CA GLU A 45 -0.20 23.04 5.60
C GLU A 45 1.10 22.25 5.45
N GLY A 46 1.06 20.97 5.78
CA GLY A 46 2.18 20.05 5.59
C GLY A 46 1.71 18.62 5.42
N TYR A 47 2.55 17.80 4.84
CA TYR A 47 2.36 16.36 4.77
C TYR A 47 3.72 15.66 4.80
N HIS A 48 3.74 14.41 5.20
CA HIS A 48 4.94 13.57 5.10
C HIS A 48 5.17 13.22 3.64
N ALA A 49 6.19 13.83 3.02
CA ALA A 49 6.39 13.76 1.57
C ALA A 49 7.19 12.53 1.13
N MET A 50 8.14 12.07 1.95
CA MET A 50 9.00 10.93 1.64
C MET A 50 9.60 10.31 2.90
N TYR A 51 9.93 9.02 2.82
CA TYR A 51 10.59 8.31 3.92
C TYR A 51 11.90 8.99 4.36
N GLY A 52 12.02 9.23 5.66
CA GLY A 52 13.18 9.92 6.25
C GLY A 52 13.15 11.45 6.16
N GLY A 53 12.15 12.02 5.48
CA GLY A 53 11.91 13.46 5.43
C GLY A 53 11.13 13.97 6.64
N ALA A 54 10.82 15.28 6.66
CA ALA A 54 10.06 15.91 7.71
C ALA A 54 8.67 15.26 7.86
N HIS A 55 8.21 15.10 9.10
CA HIS A 55 6.84 14.71 9.40
C HIS A 55 5.88 15.87 9.08
N ALA A 56 4.60 15.56 8.90
CA ALA A 56 3.58 16.51 8.45
C ALA A 56 3.47 17.74 9.37
N GLU A 57 3.49 17.50 10.68
CA GLU A 57 3.40 18.55 11.70
C GLU A 57 4.59 19.51 11.58
N ARG A 58 5.82 18.95 11.49
CA ARG A 58 7.03 19.75 11.32
C ARG A 58 6.99 20.50 10.00
N ALA A 59 6.57 19.86 8.90
CA ALA A 59 6.45 20.51 7.60
C ALA A 59 5.49 21.71 7.63
N ALA A 60 4.36 21.57 8.31
CA ALA A 60 3.39 22.67 8.49
C ALA A 60 3.96 23.79 9.36
N LEU A 61 4.58 23.46 10.50
CA LEU A 61 5.13 24.45 11.44
C LEU A 61 6.36 25.19 10.85
N ASP A 62 7.24 24.49 10.18
CA ASP A 62 8.42 25.10 9.52
C ASP A 62 8.02 26.01 8.36
N ARG A 63 6.98 25.64 7.60
CA ARG A 63 6.41 26.50 6.57
C ARG A 63 5.80 27.76 7.17
N ALA A 64 5.03 27.65 8.28
CA ALA A 64 4.50 28.80 8.99
C ALA A 64 5.63 29.74 9.45
N ARG A 65 6.66 29.19 10.10
CA ARG A 65 7.83 29.97 10.56
C ARG A 65 8.55 30.69 9.40
N LYS A 66 8.77 29.99 8.29
CA LYS A 66 9.41 30.57 7.09
C LYS A 66 8.63 31.73 6.51
N ASN A 67 7.31 31.68 6.62
CA ASN A 67 6.40 32.73 6.11
C ASN A 67 6.12 33.83 7.16
N GLY A 68 6.77 33.82 8.32
CA GLY A 68 6.57 34.80 9.37
C GLY A 68 5.21 34.71 10.08
N VAL A 69 4.53 33.57 10.01
CA VAL A 69 3.21 33.35 10.62
C VAL A 69 3.38 33.10 12.12
N ASP A 70 2.67 33.86 12.95
CA ASP A 70 2.59 33.59 14.40
C ASP A 70 1.70 32.36 14.63
N THR A 71 2.26 31.31 15.22
CA THR A 71 1.57 30.03 15.49
C THR A 71 0.90 29.99 16.88
N ARG A 72 1.20 30.95 17.78
CA ARG A 72 0.71 30.95 19.16
C ARG A 72 -0.83 30.97 19.20
N GLY A 73 -1.41 30.09 19.99
CA GLY A 73 -2.86 29.97 20.12
C GLY A 73 -3.59 29.36 18.94
N ALA A 74 -2.85 28.91 17.88
CA ALA A 74 -3.45 28.22 16.74
C ALA A 74 -3.86 26.77 17.08
N THR A 75 -4.68 26.17 16.22
CA THR A 75 -5.09 24.75 16.26
C THR A 75 -4.35 23.98 15.17
N LEU A 76 -3.81 22.82 15.51
CA LEU A 76 -3.21 21.85 14.57
C LEU A 76 -4.18 20.68 14.36
N TYR A 77 -4.55 20.40 13.13
CA TYR A 77 -5.27 19.20 12.70
C TYR A 77 -4.27 18.24 12.10
N VAL A 78 -4.19 17.02 12.62
CA VAL A 78 -3.24 16.00 12.17
C VAL A 78 -3.93 14.65 12.04
N THR A 79 -3.64 13.93 10.96
CA THR A 79 -4.36 12.68 10.61
C THR A 79 -3.96 11.47 11.44
N LEU A 80 -2.83 11.54 12.17
CA LEU A 80 -2.34 10.49 13.05
C LEU A 80 -1.69 11.12 14.28
N GLU A 81 -1.68 10.40 15.39
CA GLU A 81 -1.03 10.81 16.63
C GLU A 81 0.41 11.30 16.39
N PRO A 82 0.79 12.53 16.80
CA PRO A 82 2.15 13.04 16.66
C PRO A 82 3.17 12.15 17.38
N CYS A 83 4.35 11.94 16.83
CA CYS A 83 5.38 11.14 17.48
C CYS A 83 6.00 11.86 18.69
N ASN A 84 6.35 11.08 19.75
CA ASN A 84 7.00 11.57 20.98
C ASN A 84 8.38 10.95 21.22
N HIS A 85 8.95 10.26 20.21
CA HIS A 85 10.25 9.62 20.32
C HIS A 85 11.22 10.17 19.28
N GLN A 86 12.52 10.14 19.62
CA GLN A 86 13.59 10.48 18.69
C GLN A 86 13.72 9.37 17.63
N GLY A 87 13.39 9.70 16.41
CA GLY A 87 13.57 8.83 15.25
C GLY A 87 14.68 9.39 14.34
N LYS A 88 14.46 9.35 13.01
CA LYS A 88 15.31 10.04 12.03
C LYS A 88 15.15 11.57 12.12
N THR A 89 14.04 12.03 12.68
CA THR A 89 13.71 13.42 12.96
C THR A 89 13.40 13.57 14.45
N PRO A 90 13.59 14.79 15.03
CA PRO A 90 13.16 15.06 16.40
C PRO A 90 11.65 14.87 16.58
N PRO A 91 11.17 14.59 17.83
CA PRO A 91 9.77 14.37 18.12
C PRO A 91 8.87 15.52 17.64
N CYS A 92 7.72 15.20 17.06
CA CYS A 92 6.75 16.21 16.65
C CYS A 92 6.09 16.91 17.84
N THR A 93 5.96 16.22 18.97
CA THR A 93 5.45 16.82 20.23
C THR A 93 6.30 18.00 20.68
N GLU A 94 7.62 17.96 20.56
CA GLU A 94 8.51 19.09 20.87
C GLU A 94 8.20 20.30 19.97
N ALA A 95 8.08 20.10 18.65
CA ALA A 95 7.76 21.19 17.73
C ALA A 95 6.39 21.81 18.00
N ILE A 96 5.40 21.01 18.42
CA ILE A 96 4.05 21.47 18.80
C ILE A 96 4.13 22.35 20.06
N LEU A 97 4.90 21.93 21.07
CA LEU A 97 5.11 22.70 22.31
C LEU A 97 5.84 24.02 22.05
N GLU A 98 6.93 23.99 21.26
CA GLU A 98 7.68 25.17 20.85
C GLU A 98 6.81 26.18 20.10
N ALA A 99 5.87 25.71 19.27
CA ALA A 99 4.94 26.53 18.51
C ALA A 99 3.85 27.21 19.37
N LYS A 100 3.73 26.83 20.66
CA LYS A 100 2.73 27.37 21.64
C LYS A 100 1.31 27.28 21.11
N LEU A 101 0.95 26.12 20.55
CA LEU A 101 -0.40 25.87 20.06
C LEU A 101 -1.40 25.79 21.23
N ALA A 102 -2.63 26.24 21.01
CA ALA A 102 -3.70 26.12 22.01
C ALA A 102 -4.43 24.77 21.93
N ARG A 103 -4.57 24.20 20.73
CA ARG A 103 -5.34 22.98 20.49
C ARG A 103 -4.68 22.10 19.44
N VAL A 104 -4.82 20.77 19.62
CA VAL A 104 -4.44 19.75 18.62
C VAL A 104 -5.62 18.81 18.41
N VAL A 105 -6.04 18.63 17.17
CA VAL A 105 -7.09 17.68 16.77
C VAL A 105 -6.45 16.53 16.02
N VAL A 106 -6.58 15.30 16.55
CA VAL A 106 -5.98 14.08 16.03
C VAL A 106 -7.06 13.18 15.47
N ALA A 107 -6.94 12.73 14.21
CA ALA A 107 -7.93 11.83 13.63
C ALA A 107 -7.82 10.42 14.23
N GLY A 108 -6.63 9.81 14.27
CA GLY A 108 -6.41 8.46 14.77
C GLY A 108 -5.19 8.36 15.68
N LEU A 109 -5.23 7.46 16.66
CA LEU A 109 -4.06 7.12 17.49
C LEU A 109 -3.06 6.24 16.70
N ASP A 110 -1.80 6.22 17.16
CA ASP A 110 -0.81 5.30 16.58
C ASP A 110 -1.25 3.84 16.83
N PRO A 111 -1.31 2.99 15.79
CA PRO A 111 -1.71 1.59 15.93
C PRO A 111 -0.72 0.74 16.75
N ASN A 112 0.48 1.25 17.02
CA ASN A 112 1.44 0.58 17.91
C ASN A 112 0.99 0.73 19.37
N PRO A 113 0.62 -0.36 20.08
CA PRO A 113 0.11 -0.28 21.45
C PRO A 113 1.08 0.39 22.44
N GLN A 114 2.40 0.34 22.17
CA GLN A 114 3.42 0.97 23.00
C GLN A 114 3.46 2.49 22.86
N MET A 115 2.90 3.03 21.78
CA MET A 115 2.92 4.46 21.46
C MET A 115 1.55 5.11 21.61
N SER A 116 0.50 4.32 21.45
CA SER A 116 -0.89 4.77 21.39
C SER A 116 -1.31 5.59 22.61
N GLY A 117 -1.69 6.84 22.40
CA GLY A 117 -2.17 7.76 23.44
C GLY A 117 -1.08 8.45 24.27
N GLN A 118 0.20 8.07 24.14
CA GLN A 118 1.28 8.66 24.93
C GLN A 118 1.52 10.14 24.59
N SER A 119 1.51 10.47 23.30
CA SER A 119 1.70 11.84 22.84
C SER A 119 0.51 12.72 23.21
N VAL A 120 -0.70 12.17 23.12
CA VAL A 120 -1.92 12.85 23.57
C VAL A 120 -1.84 13.20 25.06
N ALA A 121 -1.42 12.24 25.90
CA ALA A 121 -1.24 12.45 27.33
C ALA A 121 -0.19 13.54 27.62
N LEU A 122 0.96 13.49 26.93
CA LEU A 122 2.04 14.49 27.09
C LEU A 122 1.56 15.90 26.72
N LEU A 123 0.89 16.06 25.59
CA LEU A 123 0.39 17.36 25.14
C LEU A 123 -0.66 17.93 26.09
N ARG A 124 -1.57 17.09 26.62
CA ARG A 124 -2.57 17.49 27.62
C ARG A 124 -1.90 17.92 28.93
N GLN A 125 -0.89 17.21 29.40
CA GLN A 125 -0.13 17.58 30.59
C GLN A 125 0.60 18.93 30.43
N ALA A 126 0.99 19.26 29.20
CA ALA A 126 1.59 20.55 28.87
C ALA A 126 0.55 21.69 28.71
N GLY A 127 -0.73 21.44 28.93
CA GLY A 127 -1.80 22.45 28.88
C GLY A 127 -2.40 22.66 27.49
N ILE A 128 -2.09 21.81 26.52
CA ILE A 128 -2.71 21.86 25.16
C ILE A 128 -4.06 21.12 25.20
N ASP A 129 -5.11 21.72 24.65
CA ASP A 129 -6.39 21.03 24.43
C ASP A 129 -6.24 20.02 23.31
N VAL A 130 -6.49 18.72 23.59
CA VAL A 130 -6.32 17.64 22.60
C VAL A 130 -7.61 16.86 22.43
N GLU A 131 -8.16 16.94 21.21
CA GLU A 131 -9.30 16.14 20.76
C GLU A 131 -8.83 14.98 19.88
N VAL A 132 -9.48 13.81 19.98
CA VAL A 132 -9.13 12.60 19.23
C VAL A 132 -10.38 11.98 18.62
N GLY A 133 -10.28 11.51 17.38
CA GLY A 133 -11.31 10.71 16.72
C GLY A 133 -12.05 11.39 15.57
N LEU A 134 -11.73 12.65 15.27
CA LEU A 134 -12.40 13.38 14.19
C LEU A 134 -12.00 12.78 12.82
N LEU A 135 -12.97 12.30 12.03
CA LEU A 135 -12.78 11.60 10.74
C LEU A 135 -11.82 10.40 10.86
N ARG A 136 -11.92 9.66 11.97
CA ARG A 136 -11.05 8.53 12.28
C ARG A 136 -11.12 7.44 11.22
N GLU A 137 -12.31 7.06 10.79
CA GLU A 137 -12.51 5.97 9.82
C GLU A 137 -11.85 6.29 8.47
N GLU A 138 -11.95 7.53 8.00
CA GLU A 138 -11.33 7.99 6.77
C GLU A 138 -9.79 8.00 6.87
N ALA A 139 -9.25 8.45 8.00
CA ALA A 139 -7.81 8.46 8.25
C ALA A 139 -7.25 7.02 8.38
N GLU A 140 -7.93 6.11 9.07
CA GLU A 140 -7.57 4.71 9.19
C GLU A 140 -7.66 3.99 7.83
N SER A 141 -8.72 4.23 7.07
CA SER A 141 -8.88 3.69 5.71
C SER A 141 -7.75 4.12 4.78
N MET A 142 -7.30 5.37 4.87
CA MET A 142 -6.15 5.88 4.13
C MET A 142 -4.86 5.17 4.54
N ASN A 143 -4.69 4.91 5.83
CA ASN A 143 -3.48 4.29 6.44
C ASN A 143 -3.57 2.77 6.60
N ARG A 144 -4.54 2.08 5.96
CA ARG A 144 -4.77 0.64 6.12
C ARG A 144 -3.52 -0.22 5.89
N ARG A 145 -2.62 0.17 4.96
CA ARG A 145 -1.34 -0.52 4.72
C ARG A 145 -0.43 -0.46 5.94
N TYR A 146 -0.22 0.73 6.48
CA TYR A 146 0.56 0.94 7.69
C TYR A 146 -0.05 0.24 8.90
N ILE A 147 -1.36 0.36 9.09
CA ILE A 147 -2.08 -0.26 10.22
C ILE A 147 -1.94 -1.78 10.16
N THR A 148 -2.22 -2.41 8.99
CA THR A 148 -2.05 -3.86 8.80
C THR A 148 -0.62 -4.30 9.10
N TYR A 149 0.37 -3.59 8.54
CA TYR A 149 1.78 -3.89 8.77
C TYR A 149 2.15 -3.85 10.27
N ARG A 150 1.66 -2.86 11.01
CA ARG A 150 1.96 -2.69 12.44
C ARG A 150 1.20 -3.65 13.34
N THR A 151 -0.07 -3.93 13.04
CA THR A 151 -0.95 -4.73 13.90
C THR A 151 -0.93 -6.22 13.57
N ARG A 152 -0.78 -6.59 12.29
CA ARG A 152 -0.84 -7.98 11.81
C ARG A 152 0.52 -8.58 11.47
N ARG A 153 1.59 -7.79 11.54
CA ARG A 153 2.98 -8.19 11.27
C ARG A 153 3.18 -8.79 9.87
N ARG A 154 2.43 -8.31 8.91
CA ARG A 154 2.53 -8.66 7.49
C ARG A 154 2.19 -7.48 6.60
N PRO A 155 2.59 -7.51 5.31
CA PRO A 155 2.09 -6.55 4.31
C PRO A 155 0.57 -6.59 4.20
N TYR A 156 -0.02 -5.45 3.82
CA TYR A 156 -1.39 -5.37 3.28
C TYR A 156 -1.42 -6.05 1.92
N VAL A 157 -2.32 -7.01 1.72
CA VAL A 157 -2.39 -7.82 0.52
C VAL A 157 -3.55 -7.38 -0.36
N VAL A 158 -3.22 -6.92 -1.57
CA VAL A 158 -4.19 -6.60 -2.61
C VAL A 158 -4.17 -7.71 -3.66
N LEU A 159 -5.29 -8.39 -3.88
CA LEU A 159 -5.45 -9.31 -5.00
C LEU A 159 -6.04 -8.55 -6.18
N LYS A 160 -5.46 -8.68 -7.37
CA LYS A 160 -5.95 -7.99 -8.56
C LYS A 160 -5.96 -8.91 -9.77
N TRP A 161 -7.10 -8.98 -10.45
CA TRP A 161 -7.20 -9.61 -11.77
C TRP A 161 -8.21 -8.91 -12.67
N ALA A 162 -8.18 -9.26 -13.94
CA ALA A 162 -9.21 -8.92 -14.88
C ALA A 162 -9.83 -10.21 -15.42
N GLN A 163 -11.15 -10.25 -15.57
CA GLN A 163 -11.88 -11.38 -16.15
C GLN A 163 -12.89 -10.93 -17.18
N THR A 164 -13.25 -11.84 -18.06
CA THR A 164 -14.34 -11.68 -19.03
C THR A 164 -15.71 -11.81 -18.34
N LEU A 165 -16.78 -11.47 -19.07
CA LEU A 165 -18.16 -11.66 -18.60
C LEU A 165 -18.48 -13.12 -18.25
N ASP A 166 -17.87 -14.05 -18.97
CA ASP A 166 -18.01 -15.49 -18.76
C ASP A 166 -16.96 -16.12 -17.84
N GLY A 167 -16.18 -15.28 -17.11
CA GLY A 167 -15.37 -15.70 -15.98
C GLY A 167 -13.99 -16.28 -16.34
N TYR A 168 -13.32 -15.83 -17.38
CA TYR A 168 -11.98 -16.25 -17.75
C TYR A 168 -10.96 -15.10 -17.59
N ILE A 169 -9.76 -15.40 -17.09
CA ILE A 169 -8.65 -14.43 -16.94
C ILE A 169 -7.69 -14.47 -18.12
N ASP A 170 -7.75 -15.49 -18.95
CA ASP A 170 -6.96 -15.63 -20.18
C ASP A 170 -7.71 -16.54 -21.18
N ALA A 171 -7.56 -16.24 -22.46
CA ALA A 171 -8.06 -17.11 -23.53
C ALA A 171 -7.18 -18.37 -23.68
N GLU A 172 -7.70 -19.39 -24.34
CA GLU A 172 -6.86 -20.49 -24.79
C GLU A 172 -5.90 -19.98 -25.84
N ARG A 173 -4.59 -20.11 -25.59
CA ARG A 173 -3.52 -19.60 -26.46
C ARG A 173 -2.51 -20.71 -26.79
N ALA A 174 -2.03 -20.72 -28.04
CA ALA A 174 -0.86 -21.51 -28.41
C ALA A 174 0.39 -21.02 -27.62
N PRO A 175 1.42 -21.86 -27.45
CA PRO A 175 2.69 -21.44 -26.88
C PRO A 175 3.25 -20.21 -27.60
N GLY A 176 3.62 -19.16 -26.85
CA GLY A 176 4.11 -17.88 -27.40
C GLY A 176 3.03 -16.94 -27.94
N GLY A 177 1.76 -17.29 -27.87
CA GLY A 177 0.66 -16.42 -28.25
C GLY A 177 0.57 -15.17 -27.37
N LEU A 178 0.28 -14.00 -27.96
CA LEU A 178 0.16 -12.73 -27.25
C LEU A 178 -1.05 -12.74 -26.31
N PRO A 179 -0.96 -12.03 -25.13
CA PRO A 179 -2.09 -11.86 -24.23
C PRO A 179 -3.28 -11.19 -24.92
N VAL A 180 -4.47 -11.68 -24.66
CA VAL A 180 -5.71 -11.03 -25.10
C VAL A 180 -6.17 -10.05 -24.01
N TRP A 181 -6.17 -8.77 -24.33
CA TRP A 181 -6.60 -7.74 -23.39
C TRP A 181 -8.09 -7.85 -23.07
N ILE A 182 -8.40 -7.97 -21.81
CA ILE A 182 -9.78 -8.08 -21.29
C ILE A 182 -10.36 -6.69 -21.01
N THR A 183 -9.50 -5.74 -20.61
CA THR A 183 -9.89 -4.39 -20.19
C THR A 183 -9.35 -3.32 -21.17
N ASN A 184 -9.67 -2.07 -20.89
CA ASN A 184 -9.34 -0.90 -21.71
C ASN A 184 -8.13 -0.10 -21.17
N GLN A 185 -7.76 0.96 -21.87
CA GLN A 185 -6.63 1.83 -21.52
C GLN A 185 -6.83 2.56 -20.17
N HIS A 186 -8.08 2.92 -19.78
CA HIS A 186 -8.35 3.55 -18.49
C HIS A 186 -8.04 2.59 -17.33
N ALA A 187 -8.48 1.33 -17.46
CA ALA A 187 -8.17 0.29 -16.48
C ALA A 187 -6.65 0.05 -16.39
N LEU A 188 -5.95 0.05 -17.53
CA LEU A 188 -4.49 -0.12 -17.56
C LEU A 188 -3.78 1.04 -16.83
N THR A 189 -4.19 2.29 -17.07
CA THR A 189 -3.65 3.46 -16.37
C THR A 189 -3.88 3.37 -14.86
N LEU A 190 -5.08 2.95 -14.45
CA LEU A 190 -5.43 2.77 -13.04
C LEU A 190 -4.58 1.67 -12.37
N VAL A 191 -4.34 0.55 -13.07
CA VAL A 191 -3.45 -0.51 -12.58
C VAL A 191 -2.02 0.01 -12.37
N HIS A 192 -1.49 0.81 -13.30
CA HIS A 192 -0.15 1.39 -13.15
C HIS A 192 -0.07 2.43 -12.03
N LYS A 193 -1.14 3.17 -11.77
CA LYS A 193 -1.27 4.00 -10.58
C LYS A 193 -1.19 3.14 -9.31
N TRP A 194 -1.95 2.06 -9.22
CA TRP A 194 -1.89 1.16 -8.06
C TRP A 194 -0.51 0.55 -7.86
N ARG A 195 0.19 0.17 -8.94
CA ARG A 195 1.58 -0.31 -8.86
C ARG A 195 2.51 0.71 -8.21
N SER A 196 2.31 2.01 -8.45
CA SER A 196 3.10 3.07 -7.82
C SER A 196 2.77 3.29 -6.34
N GLU A 197 1.64 2.77 -5.87
CA GLU A 197 1.16 2.89 -4.50
C GLU A 197 1.55 1.70 -3.62
N GLU A 198 1.94 0.56 -4.24
CA GLU A 198 2.27 -0.68 -3.53
C GLU A 198 3.79 -0.89 -3.42
N GLY A 199 4.24 -1.49 -2.30
CA GLY A 199 5.66 -1.77 -2.06
C GLY A 199 6.20 -2.92 -2.89
N ALA A 200 5.34 -3.89 -3.28
CA ALA A 200 5.72 -5.05 -4.09
C ALA A 200 4.62 -5.48 -5.06
N LEU A 201 5.04 -6.09 -6.18
CA LEU A 201 4.17 -6.83 -7.11
C LEU A 201 4.54 -8.30 -7.12
N MET A 202 3.54 -9.17 -6.95
CA MET A 202 3.74 -10.62 -6.89
C MET A 202 3.05 -11.33 -8.06
N VAL A 203 3.79 -12.25 -8.68
CA VAL A 203 3.28 -13.15 -9.72
C VAL A 203 3.80 -14.58 -9.55
N GLY A 204 3.07 -15.54 -10.09
CA GLY A 204 3.51 -16.93 -10.17
C GLY A 204 4.29 -17.23 -11.44
N THR A 205 4.97 -18.40 -11.47
CA THR A 205 5.79 -18.88 -12.59
C THR A 205 5.06 -18.84 -13.94
N ASN A 206 3.80 -19.31 -13.99
CA ASN A 206 3.07 -19.41 -15.26
C ASN A 206 2.82 -18.05 -15.91
N THR A 207 2.58 -17.01 -15.10
CA THR A 207 2.40 -15.63 -15.59
C THR A 207 3.69 -15.13 -16.25
N VAL A 208 4.84 -15.38 -15.63
CA VAL A 208 6.12 -14.95 -16.21
C VAL A 208 6.45 -15.74 -17.49
N VAL A 209 6.30 -17.06 -17.47
CA VAL A 209 6.61 -17.91 -18.64
C VAL A 209 5.70 -17.62 -19.84
N ARG A 210 4.42 -17.30 -19.60
CA ARG A 210 3.44 -17.05 -20.67
C ARG A 210 3.48 -15.64 -21.22
N ASP A 211 3.63 -14.64 -20.35
CA ASP A 211 3.40 -13.23 -20.69
C ASP A 211 4.69 -12.40 -20.67
N ASN A 212 5.79 -12.94 -20.11
CA ASN A 212 7.06 -12.25 -19.92
C ASN A 212 6.90 -10.78 -19.50
N PRO A 213 6.18 -10.50 -18.40
CA PRO A 213 5.80 -9.14 -18.02
C PRO A 213 6.98 -8.37 -17.44
N TYR A 214 7.04 -7.07 -17.71
CA TYR A 214 8.02 -6.16 -17.10
C TYR A 214 7.76 -5.90 -15.62
N LEU A 215 6.52 -6.00 -15.15
CA LEU A 215 6.10 -5.68 -13.78
C LEU A 215 6.59 -4.30 -13.30
N ASN A 216 6.55 -3.32 -14.19
CA ASN A 216 6.99 -1.94 -13.96
C ASN A 216 5.83 -0.96 -14.13
N ILE A 217 6.12 0.32 -13.87
CA ILE A 217 5.20 1.44 -14.09
C ILE A 217 5.53 2.06 -15.44
N ARG A 218 4.55 2.13 -16.36
CA ARG A 218 4.69 2.74 -17.69
C ARG A 218 3.65 3.80 -18.00
N TYR A 219 2.46 3.67 -17.42
CA TYR A 219 1.30 4.54 -17.70
C TYR A 219 0.92 5.41 -16.49
N TRP A 220 1.83 5.56 -15.53
CA TRP A 220 1.72 6.42 -14.37
C TRP A 220 3.11 6.87 -13.92
N HIS A 221 3.18 7.88 -13.07
CA HIS A 221 4.43 8.32 -12.44
C HIS A 221 4.62 7.60 -11.08
N GLY A 222 5.85 7.48 -10.63
CA GLY A 222 6.19 6.87 -9.33
C GLY A 222 7.41 5.97 -9.41
N THR A 223 7.72 5.31 -8.29
CA THR A 223 8.84 4.36 -8.17
C THR A 223 8.34 2.94 -8.43
N ASP A 224 9.07 2.19 -9.24
CA ASP A 224 8.76 0.79 -9.50
C ASP A 224 8.79 -0.04 -8.20
N PRO A 225 7.76 -0.86 -7.95
CA PRO A 225 7.70 -1.74 -6.78
C PRO A 225 8.68 -2.90 -6.89
N LEU A 226 9.04 -3.50 -5.74
CA LEU A 226 9.80 -4.76 -5.69
C LEU A 226 9.05 -5.85 -6.47
N ARG A 227 9.72 -6.50 -7.43
CA ARG A 227 9.17 -7.68 -8.09
C ARG A 227 9.28 -8.90 -7.17
N VAL A 228 8.21 -9.66 -7.01
CA VAL A 228 8.17 -10.92 -6.25
C VAL A 228 7.69 -12.03 -7.15
N VAL A 229 8.51 -13.07 -7.32
CA VAL A 229 8.24 -14.17 -8.23
C VAL A 229 8.26 -15.50 -7.48
N LEU A 230 7.19 -16.28 -7.60
CA LEU A 230 7.15 -17.65 -7.09
C LEU A 230 7.50 -18.64 -8.19
N ASP A 231 8.70 -19.24 -8.12
CA ASP A 231 9.17 -20.22 -9.10
C ASP A 231 9.77 -21.45 -8.42
N ARG A 232 8.92 -22.32 -7.89
CA ARG A 232 9.31 -23.49 -7.10
C ARG A 232 10.46 -24.31 -7.68
N THR A 233 10.54 -24.44 -8.98
CA THR A 233 11.51 -25.33 -9.65
C THR A 233 12.51 -24.59 -10.53
N LEU A 234 12.52 -23.25 -10.46
CA LEU A 234 13.36 -22.38 -11.29
C LEU A 234 13.25 -22.74 -12.77
N ARG A 235 12.04 -22.67 -13.31
CA ARG A 235 11.77 -22.97 -14.73
C ARG A 235 11.53 -21.73 -15.58
N ILE A 236 11.53 -20.54 -14.97
CA ILE A 236 11.48 -19.29 -15.71
C ILE A 236 12.82 -19.11 -16.44
N PRO A 237 12.80 -18.90 -17.76
CA PRO A 237 14.02 -18.67 -18.53
C PRO A 237 14.79 -17.44 -18.05
N PRO A 238 16.14 -17.47 -17.98
CA PRO A 238 16.95 -16.35 -17.51
C PRO A 238 16.81 -15.06 -18.33
N GLU A 239 16.38 -15.17 -19.58
CA GLU A 239 16.14 -14.05 -20.50
C GLU A 239 14.82 -13.31 -20.26
N CYS A 240 13.96 -13.78 -19.34
CA CYS A 240 12.72 -13.09 -19.01
C CYS A 240 12.96 -11.73 -18.35
N HIS A 241 12.07 -10.77 -18.61
CA HIS A 241 12.16 -9.39 -18.11
C HIS A 241 12.27 -9.28 -16.59
N VAL A 242 11.74 -10.24 -15.83
CA VAL A 242 11.87 -10.25 -14.37
C VAL A 242 13.31 -10.43 -13.90
N PHE A 243 14.22 -10.86 -14.79
CA PHE A 243 15.63 -11.05 -14.54
C PHE A 243 16.54 -10.04 -15.24
N ASP A 244 15.99 -8.97 -15.83
CA ASP A 244 16.73 -7.94 -16.57
C ASP A 244 17.61 -7.01 -15.69
N GLY A 245 17.52 -7.13 -14.37
CA GLY A 245 18.29 -6.32 -13.43
C GLY A 245 17.87 -4.84 -13.35
N SER A 246 16.80 -4.44 -14.03
CA SER A 246 16.30 -3.06 -14.03
C SER A 246 15.56 -2.68 -12.75
N ILE A 247 14.87 -3.63 -12.15
CA ILE A 247 14.09 -3.47 -10.91
C ILE A 247 14.51 -4.57 -9.93
N PRO A 248 14.69 -4.26 -8.64
CA PRO A 248 14.94 -5.28 -7.63
C PRO A 248 13.90 -6.40 -7.70
N THR A 249 14.37 -7.65 -7.71
CA THR A 249 13.53 -8.83 -7.87
C THR A 249 13.83 -9.85 -6.79
N MET A 250 12.80 -10.29 -6.06
CA MET A 250 12.88 -11.38 -5.09
C MET A 250 12.25 -12.62 -5.69
N VAL A 251 12.99 -13.72 -5.74
CA VAL A 251 12.54 -15.01 -6.28
C VAL A 251 12.46 -16.03 -5.16
N PHE A 252 11.31 -16.65 -5.00
CA PHE A 252 11.12 -17.76 -4.08
C PHE A 252 11.17 -19.09 -4.85
N ALA A 253 12.16 -19.90 -4.52
CA ALA A 253 12.35 -21.23 -5.12
C ALA A 253 12.37 -22.33 -4.07
N GLY A 254 12.10 -23.55 -4.49
CA GLY A 254 12.16 -24.71 -3.59
C GLY A 254 13.58 -25.01 -3.15
N ASN A 255 13.74 -25.43 -1.90
CA ASN A 255 15.02 -25.85 -1.31
C ASN A 255 15.45 -27.28 -1.70
N ASN A 256 15.01 -27.74 -2.87
CA ASN A 256 15.35 -29.07 -3.39
C ASN A 256 16.58 -29.04 -4.32
N GLN A 257 17.18 -30.22 -4.55
CA GLN A 257 18.40 -30.36 -5.35
C GLN A 257 18.27 -29.82 -6.78
N SER A 258 17.09 -29.94 -7.40
CA SER A 258 16.83 -29.43 -8.76
C SER A 258 16.88 -27.91 -8.82
N ALA A 259 16.23 -27.25 -7.90
CA ALA A 259 16.25 -25.78 -7.80
C ALA A 259 17.65 -25.26 -7.46
N SER A 260 18.36 -25.92 -6.52
CA SER A 260 19.72 -25.54 -6.14
C SER A 260 20.71 -25.59 -7.31
N LYS A 261 20.61 -26.59 -8.20
CA LYS A 261 21.44 -26.66 -9.41
C LYS A 261 21.17 -25.51 -10.38
N LYS A 262 19.93 -25.10 -10.55
CA LYS A 262 19.52 -23.99 -11.43
C LYS A 262 19.78 -22.61 -10.83
N ALA A 263 19.87 -22.52 -9.52
CA ALA A 263 20.11 -21.25 -8.80
C ALA A 263 21.37 -20.52 -9.33
N ASN A 264 22.41 -21.27 -9.71
CA ASN A 264 23.64 -20.70 -10.28
C ASN A 264 23.43 -19.95 -11.61
N GLN A 265 22.37 -20.26 -12.36
CA GLN A 265 22.07 -19.60 -13.64
C GLN A 265 21.59 -18.15 -13.46
N ILE A 266 21.02 -17.84 -12.31
CA ILE A 266 20.48 -16.51 -11.99
C ILE A 266 21.22 -15.80 -10.84
N ALA A 267 22.15 -16.47 -10.16
CA ALA A 267 22.83 -15.96 -8.96
C ALA A 267 23.65 -14.66 -9.17
N GLY A 268 24.08 -14.39 -10.42
CA GLY A 268 24.85 -13.17 -10.76
C GLY A 268 24.02 -11.99 -11.24
N ILE A 269 22.69 -12.11 -11.29
CA ILE A 269 21.83 -11.04 -11.78
C ILE A 269 21.77 -9.88 -10.76
N LYS A 270 22.05 -8.68 -11.23
CA LYS A 270 22.02 -7.47 -10.39
C LYS A 270 20.62 -7.26 -9.78
N GLY A 271 20.57 -7.01 -8.47
CA GLY A 271 19.32 -6.73 -7.77
C GLY A 271 18.41 -7.95 -7.56
N LEU A 272 18.89 -9.15 -7.86
CA LEU A 272 18.17 -10.40 -7.60
C LEU A 272 18.43 -10.88 -6.17
N ASP A 273 17.36 -11.20 -5.46
CA ASP A 273 17.35 -11.82 -4.13
C ASP A 273 16.67 -13.19 -4.24
N LEU A 274 17.46 -14.25 -4.26
CA LEU A 274 16.95 -15.64 -4.36
C LEU A 274 16.74 -16.23 -2.96
N GLN A 275 15.51 -16.60 -2.65
CA GLN A 275 15.09 -17.23 -1.41
C GLN A 275 14.78 -18.71 -1.65
N LEU A 276 15.62 -19.60 -1.11
CA LEU A 276 15.36 -21.04 -1.12
C LEU A 276 14.50 -21.42 0.09
N VAL A 277 13.27 -21.86 -0.15
CA VAL A 277 12.26 -22.05 0.89
C VAL A 277 11.52 -23.39 0.71
N ASP A 278 10.91 -23.85 1.79
CA ASP A 278 10.04 -25.01 1.77
C ASP A 278 8.61 -24.61 1.34
N PHE A 279 8.25 -24.95 0.11
CA PHE A 279 6.92 -24.68 -0.43
C PHE A 279 5.78 -25.46 0.26
N MET A 280 6.10 -26.51 1.03
CA MET A 280 5.08 -27.30 1.75
C MET A 280 4.60 -26.61 3.03
N LYS A 281 5.33 -25.63 3.53
CA LYS A 281 4.98 -24.86 4.75
C LYS A 281 3.98 -23.73 4.55
N GLY A 282 3.28 -23.70 3.41
CA GLY A 282 2.39 -22.59 3.06
C GLY A 282 3.19 -21.38 2.56
N ILE A 283 3.59 -21.47 1.30
CA ILE A 283 4.48 -20.48 0.66
C ILE A 283 3.99 -19.03 0.81
N GLU A 284 2.69 -18.82 0.81
CA GLU A 284 2.09 -17.49 0.95
C GLU A 284 2.49 -16.82 2.27
N ASN A 285 2.46 -17.56 3.39
CA ASN A 285 2.90 -17.06 4.69
C ASN A 285 4.39 -16.74 4.70
N VAL A 286 5.22 -17.65 4.17
CA VAL A 286 6.68 -17.45 4.09
C VAL A 286 7.03 -16.19 3.31
N VAL A 287 6.34 -15.95 2.20
CA VAL A 287 6.55 -14.73 1.37
C VAL A 287 6.16 -13.48 2.15
N LEU A 288 4.98 -13.47 2.78
CA LEU A 288 4.51 -12.32 3.56
C LEU A 288 5.43 -12.02 4.75
N GLU A 289 5.95 -13.06 5.44
CA GLU A 289 6.93 -12.90 6.50
C GLU A 289 8.23 -12.27 6.00
N LYS A 290 8.77 -12.75 4.86
CA LYS A 290 9.99 -12.19 4.26
C LYS A 290 9.80 -10.75 3.78
N LEU A 291 8.64 -10.40 3.24
CA LEU A 291 8.31 -9.03 2.88
C LEU A 291 8.19 -8.13 4.12
N TYR A 292 7.59 -8.65 5.21
CA TYR A 292 7.53 -7.93 6.48
C TYR A 292 8.92 -7.63 7.06
N GLU A 293 9.83 -8.62 7.08
CA GLU A 293 11.22 -8.46 7.49
C GLU A 293 11.96 -7.37 6.68
N LYS A 294 11.63 -7.24 5.40
CA LYS A 294 12.17 -6.20 4.50
C LYS A 294 11.45 -4.85 4.60
N GLN A 295 10.55 -4.68 5.54
CA GLN A 295 9.77 -3.45 5.75
C GLN A 295 8.88 -3.09 4.54
N ILE A 296 8.46 -4.06 3.75
CA ILE A 296 7.45 -3.88 2.69
C ILE A 296 6.07 -3.87 3.34
N THR A 297 5.36 -2.75 3.24
CA THR A 297 4.07 -2.54 3.91
C THR A 297 2.86 -3.03 3.12
N SER A 298 3.04 -3.28 1.82
CA SER A 298 1.96 -3.78 0.97
C SER A 298 2.49 -4.58 -0.22
N VAL A 299 1.65 -5.50 -0.72
CA VAL A 299 1.92 -6.31 -1.90
C VAL A 299 0.65 -6.44 -2.74
N MET A 300 0.77 -6.19 -4.05
CA MET A 300 -0.29 -6.51 -5.01
C MET A 300 0.03 -7.79 -5.75
N VAL A 301 -0.86 -8.79 -5.66
CA VAL A 301 -0.76 -10.06 -6.37
C VAL A 301 -1.54 -9.93 -7.68
N GLU A 302 -0.84 -9.93 -8.80
CA GLU A 302 -1.44 -9.66 -10.11
C GLU A 302 -1.64 -10.89 -10.98
N GLY A 303 -1.16 -12.06 -10.56
CA GLY A 303 -1.32 -13.13 -11.52
C GLY A 303 -0.89 -14.51 -11.12
N GLY A 304 -1.42 -15.39 -11.98
CA GLY A 304 -1.63 -16.79 -11.82
C GLY A 304 -2.91 -17.06 -11.05
N GLY A 305 -3.96 -17.56 -11.74
CA GLY A 305 -5.25 -17.88 -11.10
C GLY A 305 -5.10 -18.79 -9.88
N LEU A 306 -4.13 -19.72 -9.92
CA LEU A 306 -3.83 -20.59 -8.78
C LEU A 306 -3.27 -19.81 -7.58
N LEU A 307 -2.35 -18.86 -7.82
CA LEU A 307 -1.78 -18.04 -6.74
C LEU A 307 -2.86 -17.18 -6.08
N LEU A 308 -3.66 -16.48 -6.86
CA LEU A 308 -4.80 -15.68 -6.37
C LEU A 308 -5.79 -16.54 -5.58
N SER A 309 -6.15 -17.73 -6.11
CA SER A 309 -7.05 -18.67 -5.43
C SER A 309 -6.48 -19.17 -4.10
N ASN A 310 -5.16 -19.36 -4.00
CA ASN A 310 -4.53 -19.78 -2.75
C ASN A 310 -4.61 -18.70 -1.67
N PHE A 311 -4.35 -17.44 -2.03
CA PHE A 311 -4.51 -16.31 -1.10
C PHE A 311 -5.96 -16.19 -0.61
N LEU A 312 -6.94 -16.31 -1.52
CA LEU A 312 -8.38 -16.31 -1.17
C LEU A 312 -8.74 -17.47 -0.23
N LYS A 313 -8.35 -18.69 -0.55
CA LYS A 313 -8.67 -19.89 0.25
C LYS A 313 -8.04 -19.88 1.64
N ARG A 314 -6.90 -19.21 1.80
CA ARG A 314 -6.18 -19.09 3.07
C ARG A 314 -6.57 -17.84 3.87
N ASP A 315 -7.47 -17.02 3.34
CA ASP A 315 -7.88 -15.74 3.92
C ASP A 315 -6.71 -14.77 4.19
N LEU A 316 -5.66 -14.87 3.37
CA LEU A 316 -4.45 -14.04 3.42
C LEU A 316 -4.55 -12.84 2.47
N TRP A 317 -5.66 -12.15 2.49
CA TRP A 317 -5.90 -10.96 1.67
C TRP A 317 -6.65 -9.90 2.48
N ASP A 318 -6.47 -8.64 2.12
CA ASP A 318 -7.13 -7.50 2.75
C ASP A 318 -8.08 -6.81 1.77
N GLU A 319 -7.71 -6.76 0.49
CA GLU A 319 -8.48 -6.10 -0.56
C GLU A 319 -8.41 -6.92 -1.85
N THR A 320 -9.50 -6.97 -2.59
CA THR A 320 -9.55 -7.58 -3.92
C THR A 320 -10.12 -6.59 -4.93
N ARG A 321 -9.42 -6.40 -6.05
CA ARG A 321 -9.79 -5.51 -7.17
C ARG A 321 -9.98 -6.33 -8.43
N VAL A 322 -11.22 -6.48 -8.86
CA VAL A 322 -11.58 -7.29 -10.01
C VAL A 322 -12.15 -6.42 -11.12
N PHE A 323 -11.49 -6.41 -12.26
CA PHE A 323 -12.08 -5.86 -13.48
C PHE A 323 -12.91 -6.93 -14.18
N ILE A 324 -14.14 -6.59 -14.54
CA ILE A 324 -14.97 -7.38 -15.44
C ILE A 324 -15.04 -6.62 -16.76
N GLY A 325 -14.34 -7.15 -17.79
CA GLY A 325 -14.31 -6.54 -19.12
C GLY A 325 -15.48 -7.03 -19.98
N ASN A 326 -15.89 -6.22 -20.91
CA ASN A 326 -17.01 -6.53 -21.85
C ASN A 326 -16.55 -7.47 -23.00
N ARG A 327 -16.07 -8.67 -22.63
CA ARG A 327 -15.61 -9.71 -23.56
C ARG A 327 -16.13 -11.10 -23.13
N ILE A 328 -16.17 -12.03 -24.06
CA ILE A 328 -16.54 -13.44 -23.86
C ILE A 328 -15.49 -14.29 -24.56
N PHE A 329 -14.86 -15.23 -23.82
CA PHE A 329 -13.84 -16.13 -24.36
C PHE A 329 -14.38 -17.52 -24.70
N ARG A 330 -15.44 -17.96 -24.04
CA ARG A 330 -16.05 -19.30 -24.16
C ARG A 330 -15.12 -20.47 -23.81
N GLY A 331 -13.96 -20.18 -23.19
CA GLY A 331 -12.94 -21.15 -22.79
C GLY A 331 -11.64 -20.45 -22.44
N GLY A 332 -10.72 -21.15 -21.78
CA GLY A 332 -9.43 -20.63 -21.37
C GLY A 332 -9.12 -20.88 -19.90
N VAL A 333 -8.40 -19.97 -19.26
CA VAL A 333 -8.03 -20.06 -17.85
C VAL A 333 -9.15 -19.47 -16.99
N PRO A 334 -9.83 -20.27 -16.15
CA PRO A 334 -10.88 -19.76 -15.28
C PRO A 334 -10.38 -18.71 -14.31
N ALA A 335 -11.23 -17.73 -14.01
CA ALA A 335 -10.98 -16.75 -12.97
C ALA A 335 -10.98 -17.40 -11.58
N PRO A 336 -10.25 -16.80 -10.60
CA PRO A 336 -10.43 -17.14 -9.20
C PRO A 336 -11.88 -16.92 -8.76
N PRO A 337 -12.38 -17.64 -7.73
CA PRO A 337 -13.71 -17.36 -7.19
C PRO A 337 -13.78 -15.93 -6.66
N MET A 338 -14.91 -15.26 -6.90
CA MET A 338 -15.14 -13.93 -6.32
C MET A 338 -15.29 -14.04 -4.79
N PRO A 339 -14.76 -13.07 -4.01
CA PRO A 339 -15.00 -13.04 -2.57
C PRO A 339 -16.50 -12.99 -2.21
N VAL A 340 -16.87 -13.69 -1.14
CA VAL A 340 -18.26 -13.70 -0.63
C VAL A 340 -18.41 -12.65 0.47
N CYS A 341 -18.36 -11.39 0.09
CA CYS A 341 -18.59 -10.23 0.97
C CYS A 341 -19.14 -9.07 0.15
N SER A 342 -19.54 -7.99 0.83
CA SER A 342 -20.01 -6.79 0.14
C SER A 342 -18.93 -6.21 -0.74
N SER A 343 -19.29 -5.73 -1.92
CA SER A 343 -18.39 -5.05 -2.85
C SER A 343 -18.90 -3.65 -3.19
N ARG A 344 -17.95 -2.76 -3.43
CA ARG A 344 -18.20 -1.52 -4.16
C ARG A 344 -17.86 -1.78 -5.62
N PHE A 345 -18.69 -1.28 -6.53
CA PHE A 345 -18.37 -1.32 -7.96
C PHE A 345 -18.43 0.10 -8.57
N GLU A 346 -17.64 0.30 -9.60
CA GLU A 346 -17.59 1.54 -10.37
C GLU A 346 -17.25 1.27 -11.83
N PRO A 347 -17.79 2.04 -12.78
CA PRO A 347 -17.45 1.91 -14.19
C PRO A 347 -16.03 2.45 -14.46
N VAL A 348 -15.27 1.73 -15.30
CA VAL A 348 -13.94 2.14 -15.77
C VAL A 348 -13.89 1.95 -17.29
N GLY A 349 -14.33 2.97 -18.04
CA GLY A 349 -14.57 2.88 -19.47
C GLY A 349 -15.68 1.89 -19.78
N ASP A 350 -15.40 0.86 -20.58
CA ASP A 350 -16.31 -0.25 -20.93
C ASP A 350 -16.20 -1.48 -19.98
N ALA A 351 -15.39 -1.37 -18.94
CA ALA A 351 -15.25 -2.39 -17.91
C ALA A 351 -15.88 -1.94 -16.58
N GLN A 352 -16.13 -2.89 -15.69
CA GLN A 352 -16.55 -2.66 -14.31
C GLN A 352 -15.42 -3.04 -13.36
N LEU A 353 -15.09 -2.17 -12.40
CA LEU A 353 -14.20 -2.47 -11.30
C LEU A 353 -15.02 -2.83 -10.06
N HIS A 354 -14.81 -4.03 -9.54
CA HIS A 354 -15.36 -4.47 -8.26
C HIS A 354 -14.25 -4.47 -7.21
N THR A 355 -14.48 -3.78 -6.09
CA THR A 355 -13.55 -3.75 -4.95
C THR A 355 -14.21 -4.41 -3.75
N PHE A 356 -13.53 -5.41 -3.20
CA PHE A 356 -13.93 -6.13 -2.00
C PHE A 356 -12.93 -5.83 -0.89
N ILE A 357 -13.42 -5.58 0.32
CA ILE A 357 -12.59 -5.46 1.53
C ILE A 357 -12.88 -6.68 2.39
N ASN A 358 -11.83 -7.39 2.78
CA ASN A 358 -11.96 -8.55 3.66
C ASN A 358 -12.36 -8.07 5.07
N PRO A 359 -13.51 -8.51 5.60
CA PRO A 359 -13.97 -8.09 6.92
C PRO A 359 -13.12 -8.66 8.07
N SER A 360 -12.40 -9.75 7.84
CA SER A 360 -11.65 -10.46 8.89
C SER A 360 -10.38 -11.14 8.35
N PRO A 361 -9.44 -10.40 7.74
CA PRO A 361 -8.24 -10.99 7.17
C PRO A 361 -7.33 -11.53 8.27
N LEU A 362 -6.66 -12.67 8.01
CA LEU A 362 -5.76 -13.33 8.96
C LEU A 362 -4.52 -12.47 9.27
N SER A 363 -4.05 -12.59 10.52
CA SER A 363 -2.72 -12.16 10.96
C SER A 363 -1.69 -13.27 10.75
N LEU A 364 -0.42 -12.95 10.66
CA LEU A 364 0.69 -13.92 10.72
C LEU A 364 1.06 -14.23 12.17
#